data_374c7923858149c86259447442716fb7
#
_entry.id   374c7923858149c86259447442716fb7
#
_cell.length_a   1.000
_cell.length_b   1.000
_cell.length_c   1.000
_cell.angle_alpha   90.00
_cell.angle_beta   90.00
_cell.angle_gamma   90.00
#
_symmetry.space_group_name_H-M   'P 1'
#
loop_
_entity.id
_entity.type
_entity.pdbx_description
1 polymer ?
#
loop_
_entity_poly.entity_id
_entity_poly.type
_entity_poly.pdbx_seq_one_letter_code
_entity_poly.pdbx_strand_id
1 'polypeptide(L)'
;TALRVREEKVELLHTHCPIASAILARSLREVVDAPLVLTYHTKYDIDIAKAVKSRLLQESAIRALVQNVNACDEVWVVSRGAGENLRSLGYEGAYTVMENGVDVPRGRVSAAAVAAATAGYDLPDGVPLFLFVGRLMWYKGLHIILDALRALREQGQAFRMVFIGAGGDEKEVRAEVETLRLSDRCFFTGSIADRETLRAWYSRADLFLFPSTFDTNGLVVREAAASGCPSVLIAGSCAAEGVTDGRNGFLIEENAVSLCAKLTALCADREAMRRVGENAMRELYLSWEDAVARANERYAVVLDRYRSGKYPKHERFSDEFFNTQGDLMEAMSRVAEMRGETGRLCRELREGFDEAREALREKLEKEW
;
A
#
# COMPACT_ATOMS: atom_id res chain seq x y z
N THR A 1 9.75 27.25 -9.34
CA THR A 1 10.23 25.86 -8.98
C THR A 1 11.24 25.37 -10.00
N ALA A 2 10.94 25.42 -11.32
CA ALA A 2 11.84 24.94 -12.39
C ALA A 2 13.23 25.62 -12.36
N LEU A 3 13.30 26.94 -12.27
CA LEU A 3 14.57 27.69 -12.18
C LEU A 3 15.41 27.22 -10.98
N ARG A 4 14.81 27.05 -9.80
CA ARG A 4 15.52 26.58 -8.62
C ARG A 4 16.07 25.16 -8.78
N VAL A 5 15.30 24.24 -9.38
CA VAL A 5 15.73 22.87 -9.64
C VAL A 5 16.95 22.84 -10.58
N ARG A 6 16.99 23.74 -11.58
CA ARG A 6 18.14 23.89 -12.46
C ARG A 6 19.37 24.47 -11.75
N GLU A 7 19.17 25.46 -10.90
CA GLU A 7 20.24 26.10 -10.10
C GLU A 7 20.89 25.10 -9.13
N GLU A 8 20.10 24.22 -8.51
CA GLU A 8 20.56 23.22 -7.54
C GLU A 8 21.25 22.01 -8.20
N LYS A 9 21.36 21.97 -9.53
CA LYS A 9 22.01 20.88 -10.30
C LYS A 9 21.50 19.50 -9.92
N VAL A 10 20.20 19.35 -9.91
CA VAL A 10 19.54 18.07 -9.60
C VAL A 10 19.97 16.99 -10.60
N GLU A 11 20.50 15.89 -10.10
CA GLU A 11 21.01 14.78 -10.92
C GLU A 11 19.99 13.65 -11.13
N LEU A 12 18.91 13.59 -10.34
CA LEU A 12 17.87 12.57 -10.42
C LEU A 12 16.54 13.13 -9.89
N LEU A 13 15.47 12.80 -10.59
CA LEU A 13 14.09 13.07 -10.15
C LEU A 13 13.44 11.76 -9.67
N HIS A 14 12.82 11.77 -8.51
CA HIS A 14 12.06 10.62 -8.00
C HIS A 14 10.67 11.04 -7.56
N THR A 15 9.66 10.32 -8.06
CA THR A 15 8.25 10.55 -7.74
C THR A 15 7.60 9.31 -7.12
N HIS A 16 6.64 9.52 -6.22
CA HIS A 16 5.94 8.46 -5.50
C HIS A 16 4.42 8.41 -5.82
N CYS A 17 3.94 9.27 -6.72
CA CYS A 17 2.56 9.27 -7.17
C CYS A 17 2.53 9.35 -8.70
N PRO A 18 1.90 8.40 -9.39
CA PRO A 18 1.88 8.35 -10.86
C PRO A 18 0.94 9.36 -11.50
N ILE A 19 0.33 10.25 -10.72
CA ILE A 19 -0.57 11.29 -11.20
C ILE A 19 0.07 12.66 -11.00
N ALA A 20 -0.23 13.37 -9.93
CA ALA A 20 0.18 14.77 -9.74
C ALA A 20 1.70 14.99 -9.69
N SER A 21 2.42 14.18 -8.89
CA SER A 21 3.87 14.36 -8.79
C SER A 21 4.63 13.82 -10.00
N ALA A 22 4.08 12.83 -10.73
CA ALA A 22 4.67 12.38 -11.99
C ALA A 22 4.55 13.47 -13.07
N ILE A 23 3.39 14.12 -13.18
CA ILE A 23 3.19 15.27 -14.09
C ILE A 23 4.20 16.37 -13.78
N LEU A 24 4.35 16.75 -12.51
CA LEU A 24 5.35 17.74 -12.11
C LEU A 24 6.78 17.31 -12.44
N ALA A 25 7.14 16.06 -12.14
CA ALA A 25 8.48 15.54 -12.40
C ALA A 25 8.80 15.49 -13.91
N ARG A 26 7.84 15.12 -14.75
CA ARG A 26 7.96 15.15 -16.22
C ARG A 26 8.17 16.56 -16.74
N SER A 27 7.43 17.56 -16.20
CA SER A 27 7.62 18.98 -16.54
C SER A 27 8.99 19.49 -16.11
N LEU A 28 9.50 19.08 -14.94
CA LEU A 28 10.83 19.46 -14.46
C LEU A 28 11.94 18.81 -15.28
N ARG A 29 11.72 17.60 -15.78
CA ARG A 29 12.68 16.88 -16.63
C ARG A 29 12.96 17.63 -17.94
N GLU A 30 12.04 18.42 -18.47
CA GLU A 30 12.29 19.26 -19.64
C GLU A 30 13.31 20.40 -19.36
N VAL A 31 13.52 20.71 -18.07
CA VAL A 31 14.41 21.79 -17.61
C VAL A 31 15.77 21.28 -17.13
N VAL A 32 15.83 20.02 -16.70
CA VAL A 32 17.04 19.38 -16.19
C VAL A 32 17.29 18.08 -16.93
N ASP A 33 18.56 17.84 -17.29
CA ASP A 33 18.98 16.58 -17.91
C ASP A 33 19.23 15.54 -16.82
N ALA A 34 18.15 14.90 -16.36
CA ALA A 34 18.16 13.95 -15.24
C ALA A 34 17.19 12.78 -15.47
N PRO A 35 17.55 11.56 -15.02
CA PRO A 35 16.64 10.43 -15.08
C PRO A 35 15.45 10.62 -14.12
N LEU A 36 14.30 10.07 -14.51
CA LEU A 36 13.08 10.06 -13.74
C LEU A 36 12.76 8.66 -13.22
N VAL A 37 12.73 8.51 -11.91
CA VAL A 37 12.32 7.28 -11.20
C VAL A 37 10.92 7.46 -10.65
N LEU A 38 10.10 6.41 -10.68
CA LEU A 38 8.80 6.38 -10.03
C LEU A 38 8.70 5.16 -9.12
N THR A 39 8.24 5.35 -7.87
CA THR A 39 7.82 4.24 -7.00
C THR A 39 6.30 4.13 -6.96
N TYR A 40 5.78 2.97 -7.35
CA TYR A 40 4.36 2.63 -7.33
C TYR A 40 3.99 2.01 -5.98
N HIS A 41 3.17 2.71 -5.19
CA HIS A 41 2.83 2.33 -3.82
C HIS A 41 1.41 1.77 -3.64
N THR A 42 0.48 2.09 -4.55
CA THR A 42 -0.96 1.88 -4.31
C THR A 42 -1.63 1.23 -5.52
N LYS A 43 -2.60 0.36 -5.28
CA LYS A 43 -3.49 -0.19 -6.31
C LYS A 43 -4.52 0.88 -6.72
N TYR A 44 -4.15 1.72 -7.67
CA TYR A 44 -4.95 2.89 -8.07
C TYR A 44 -6.26 2.54 -8.77
N ASP A 45 -6.38 1.38 -9.39
CA ASP A 45 -7.63 0.87 -9.97
C ASP A 45 -8.78 0.87 -8.97
N ILE A 46 -8.50 0.44 -7.74
CA ILE A 46 -9.49 0.38 -6.66
C ILE A 46 -9.89 1.79 -6.21
N ASP A 47 -8.92 2.68 -6.07
CA ASP A 47 -9.19 4.06 -5.64
C ASP A 47 -9.91 4.87 -6.73
N ILE A 48 -9.51 4.69 -7.99
CA ILE A 48 -10.19 5.29 -9.15
C ILE A 48 -11.63 4.76 -9.25
N ALA A 49 -11.86 3.45 -9.09
CA ALA A 49 -13.19 2.85 -9.14
C ALA A 49 -14.12 3.39 -8.05
N LYS A 50 -13.60 3.71 -6.86
CA LYS A 50 -14.37 4.33 -5.77
C LYS A 50 -14.67 5.80 -6.04
N ALA A 51 -13.72 6.54 -6.61
CA ALA A 51 -13.85 7.99 -6.83
C ALA A 51 -14.68 8.32 -8.08
N VAL A 52 -14.59 7.50 -9.11
CA VAL A 52 -15.17 7.77 -10.45
C VAL A 52 -16.21 6.71 -10.78
N LYS A 53 -17.47 7.11 -10.94
CA LYS A 53 -18.58 6.16 -11.21
C LYS A 53 -18.65 5.70 -12.67
N SER A 54 -18.14 6.48 -13.60
CA SER A 54 -18.17 6.17 -15.03
C SER A 54 -17.02 5.27 -15.43
N ARG A 55 -17.32 4.08 -15.97
CA ARG A 55 -16.31 3.11 -16.44
C ARG A 55 -15.38 3.73 -17.51
N LEU A 56 -15.93 4.51 -18.44
CA LEU A 56 -15.14 5.18 -19.49
C LEU A 56 -14.11 6.15 -18.90
N LEU A 57 -14.52 6.92 -17.87
CA LEU A 57 -13.60 7.83 -17.17
C LEU A 57 -12.57 7.08 -16.32
N GLN A 58 -12.94 5.94 -15.72
CA GLN A 58 -11.99 5.06 -15.01
C GLN A 58 -10.91 4.56 -15.97
N GLU A 59 -11.31 4.05 -17.14
CA GLU A 59 -10.36 3.55 -18.16
C GLU A 59 -9.45 4.67 -18.69
N SER A 60 -9.98 5.90 -18.87
CA SER A 60 -9.17 7.05 -19.27
C SER A 60 -8.19 7.49 -18.19
N ALA A 61 -8.61 7.51 -16.94
CA ALA A 61 -7.72 7.81 -15.80
C ALA A 61 -6.60 6.77 -15.64
N ILE A 62 -6.92 5.49 -15.83
CA ILE A 62 -5.94 4.40 -15.81
C ILE A 62 -4.94 4.55 -16.95
N ARG A 63 -5.41 4.83 -18.18
CA ARG A 63 -4.51 5.09 -19.33
C ARG A 63 -3.57 6.25 -19.06
N ALA A 64 -4.07 7.36 -18.54
CA ALA A 64 -3.24 8.52 -18.19
C ALA A 64 -2.20 8.19 -17.10
N LEU A 65 -2.58 7.37 -16.12
CA LEU A 65 -1.67 6.87 -15.09
C LEU A 65 -0.54 6.03 -15.72
N VAL A 66 -0.90 5.07 -16.57
CA VAL A 66 0.08 4.18 -17.22
C VAL A 66 1.01 4.97 -18.15
N GLN A 67 0.52 5.98 -18.87
CA GLN A 67 1.35 6.88 -19.67
C GLN A 67 2.38 7.61 -18.82
N ASN A 68 2.01 8.11 -17.64
CA ASN A 68 2.94 8.75 -16.72
C ASN A 68 4.01 7.77 -16.19
N VAL A 69 3.63 6.51 -15.97
CA VAL A 69 4.57 5.46 -15.56
C VAL A 69 5.53 5.12 -16.69
N ASN A 70 5.03 4.96 -17.92
CA ASN A 70 5.83 4.68 -19.11
C ASN A 70 6.84 5.79 -19.45
N ALA A 71 6.55 7.03 -19.05
CA ALA A 71 7.45 8.17 -19.24
C ALA A 71 8.64 8.17 -18.26
N CYS A 72 8.68 7.29 -17.28
CA CYS A 72 9.79 7.17 -16.33
C CYS A 72 10.89 6.27 -16.89
N ASP A 73 12.16 6.60 -16.59
CA ASP A 73 13.31 5.79 -16.99
C ASP A 73 13.40 4.51 -16.18
N GLU A 74 12.99 4.57 -14.92
CA GLU A 74 12.96 3.42 -14.05
C GLU A 74 11.70 3.41 -13.18
N VAL A 75 11.07 2.24 -13.06
CA VAL A 75 9.87 2.03 -12.25
C VAL A 75 10.19 1.08 -11.12
N TRP A 76 9.93 1.52 -9.91
CA TRP A 76 10.02 0.72 -8.70
C TRP A 76 8.62 0.37 -8.21
N VAL A 77 8.49 -0.82 -7.62
CA VAL A 77 7.26 -1.29 -7.00
C VAL A 77 7.57 -1.79 -5.60
N VAL A 78 6.66 -1.60 -4.65
CA VAL A 78 6.91 -1.95 -3.25
C VAL A 78 6.75 -3.45 -2.96
N SER A 79 6.23 -4.22 -3.92
CA SER A 79 6.07 -5.68 -3.85
C SER A 79 5.87 -6.23 -5.26
N ARG A 80 6.04 -7.53 -5.47
CA ARG A 80 5.71 -8.17 -6.76
C ARG A 80 4.24 -8.02 -7.10
N GLY A 81 3.35 -8.23 -6.12
CA GLY A 81 1.92 -8.08 -6.34
C GLY A 81 1.50 -6.65 -6.71
N ALA A 82 2.20 -5.62 -6.20
CA ALA A 82 2.02 -4.26 -6.69
C ALA A 82 2.48 -4.11 -8.15
N GLY A 83 3.57 -4.77 -8.54
CA GLY A 83 4.04 -4.81 -9.92
C GLY A 83 3.08 -5.54 -10.86
N GLU A 84 2.53 -6.67 -10.44
CA GLU A 84 1.53 -7.42 -11.21
C GLU A 84 0.20 -6.62 -11.33
N ASN A 85 -0.21 -5.90 -10.28
CA ASN A 85 -1.32 -4.97 -10.38
C ASN A 85 -1.03 -3.87 -11.42
N LEU A 86 0.16 -3.26 -11.40
CA LEU A 86 0.53 -2.25 -12.40
C LEU A 86 0.51 -2.82 -13.83
N ARG A 87 0.96 -4.07 -14.02
CA ARG A 87 0.87 -4.76 -15.31
C ARG A 87 -0.58 -5.01 -15.75
N SER A 88 -1.46 -5.39 -14.82
CA SER A 88 -2.89 -5.57 -15.13
C SER A 88 -3.58 -4.27 -15.58
N LEU A 89 -3.00 -3.11 -15.24
CA LEU A 89 -3.44 -1.81 -15.71
C LEU A 89 -2.94 -1.44 -17.11
N GLY A 90 -2.04 -2.26 -17.71
CA GLY A 90 -1.48 -2.06 -19.05
C GLY A 90 -0.03 -1.57 -19.07
N TYR A 91 0.69 -1.60 -17.96
CA TYR A 91 2.13 -1.35 -17.96
C TYR A 91 2.91 -2.57 -18.44
N GLU A 92 3.64 -2.42 -19.55
CA GLU A 92 4.42 -3.50 -20.17
C GLU A 92 5.93 -3.41 -19.87
N GLY A 93 6.37 -2.31 -19.25
CA GLY A 93 7.78 -2.07 -18.95
C GLY A 93 8.34 -2.97 -17.84
N ALA A 94 9.64 -2.90 -17.65
CA ALA A 94 10.32 -3.55 -16.53
C ALA A 94 10.13 -2.76 -15.24
N TYR A 95 10.06 -3.47 -14.10
CA TYR A 95 10.07 -2.83 -12.79
C TYR A 95 11.09 -3.49 -11.86
N THR A 96 11.53 -2.76 -10.86
CA THR A 96 12.39 -3.25 -9.77
C THR A 96 11.59 -3.28 -8.48
N VAL A 97 11.64 -4.39 -7.74
CA VAL A 97 11.01 -4.46 -6.41
C VAL A 97 11.91 -3.74 -5.40
N MET A 98 11.36 -2.68 -4.81
CA MET A 98 12.01 -1.85 -3.79
C MET A 98 11.08 -1.79 -2.58
N GLU A 99 11.27 -2.71 -1.66
CA GLU A 99 10.43 -2.87 -0.48
C GLU A 99 10.58 -1.71 0.49
N ASN A 100 9.47 -1.29 1.10
CA ASN A 100 9.51 -0.29 2.17
C ASN A 100 10.05 -0.89 3.48
N GLY A 101 10.85 -0.11 4.19
CA GLY A 101 11.23 -0.41 5.56
C GLY A 101 10.16 0.00 6.58
N VAL A 102 10.42 -0.30 7.84
CA VAL A 102 9.63 0.17 8.98
C VAL A 102 10.51 0.99 9.93
N ASP A 103 9.88 1.97 10.56
CA ASP A 103 10.52 2.85 11.55
C ASP A 103 10.25 2.29 12.97
N VAL A 104 10.59 1.02 13.14
CA VAL A 104 10.40 0.27 14.40
C VAL A 104 11.69 -0.50 14.66
N PRO A 105 12.34 -0.30 15.82
CA PRO A 105 13.54 -1.08 16.17
C PRO A 105 13.22 -2.56 16.28
N ARG A 106 14.15 -3.39 15.80
CA ARG A 106 14.04 -4.84 15.91
C ARG A 106 14.25 -5.29 17.37
N GLY A 107 13.34 -6.07 17.89
CA GLY A 107 13.38 -6.65 19.22
C GLY A 107 12.09 -6.41 20.00
N ARG A 108 11.84 -7.29 20.98
CA ARG A 108 10.73 -7.13 21.92
C ARG A 108 11.03 -6.02 22.91
N VAL A 109 9.98 -5.32 23.37
CA VAL A 109 10.10 -4.36 24.46
C VAL A 109 10.15 -5.07 25.82
N SER A 110 10.49 -4.35 26.89
CA SER A 110 10.56 -4.90 28.25
C SER A 110 9.19 -5.40 28.74
N ALA A 111 9.20 -6.38 29.65
CA ALA A 111 7.98 -6.87 30.29
C ALA A 111 7.21 -5.75 31.02
N ALA A 112 7.92 -4.79 31.60
CA ALA A 112 7.31 -3.64 32.26
C ALA A 112 6.55 -2.74 31.26
N ALA A 113 7.11 -2.49 30.06
CA ALA A 113 6.45 -1.74 28.99
C ALA A 113 5.21 -2.50 28.48
N VAL A 114 5.31 -3.82 28.32
CA VAL A 114 4.16 -4.67 27.95
C VAL A 114 3.06 -4.56 28.99
N ALA A 115 3.38 -4.72 30.28
CA ALA A 115 2.41 -4.65 31.38
C ALA A 115 1.72 -3.27 31.43
N ALA A 116 2.49 -2.19 31.23
CA ALA A 116 1.93 -0.83 31.21
C ALA A 116 0.98 -0.62 30.03
N ALA A 117 1.34 -1.06 28.83
CA ALA A 117 0.51 -0.90 27.62
C ALA A 117 -0.79 -1.73 27.66
N THR A 118 -0.77 -2.88 28.32
CA THR A 118 -1.90 -3.83 28.39
C THR A 118 -2.71 -3.71 29.69
N ALA A 119 -2.36 -2.76 30.55
CA ALA A 119 -3.09 -2.52 31.80
C ALA A 119 -4.58 -2.21 31.53
N GLY A 120 -5.47 -2.85 32.34
CA GLY A 120 -6.90 -2.64 32.22
C GLY A 120 -7.64 -3.54 31.21
N TYR A 121 -6.90 -4.41 30.49
CA TYR A 121 -7.48 -5.42 29.62
C TYR A 121 -7.43 -6.80 30.29
N ASP A 122 -8.51 -7.59 30.14
CA ASP A 122 -8.56 -8.99 30.63
C ASP A 122 -7.76 -9.90 29.67
N LEU A 123 -6.45 -10.02 29.95
CA LEU A 123 -5.51 -10.80 29.15
C LEU A 123 -4.79 -11.85 30.04
N PRO A 124 -5.50 -12.92 30.45
CA PRO A 124 -4.96 -13.89 31.40
C PRO A 124 -3.75 -14.65 30.82
N ASP A 125 -2.81 -14.98 31.69
CA ASP A 125 -1.68 -15.82 31.34
C ASP A 125 -2.13 -17.19 30.83
N GLY A 126 -1.41 -17.72 29.85
CA GLY A 126 -1.74 -19.02 29.25
C GLY A 126 -2.87 -18.99 28.21
N VAL A 127 -3.60 -17.89 28.05
CA VAL A 127 -4.59 -17.72 27.00
C VAL A 127 -3.93 -17.00 25.79
N PRO A 128 -4.03 -17.58 24.58
CA PRO A 128 -3.47 -16.95 23.37
C PRO A 128 -4.08 -15.57 23.12
N LEU A 129 -3.22 -14.58 22.81
CA LEU A 129 -3.61 -13.25 22.43
C LEU A 129 -3.42 -13.06 20.92
N PHE A 130 -4.48 -12.79 20.21
CA PHE A 130 -4.47 -12.40 18.81
C PHE A 130 -4.55 -10.88 18.69
N LEU A 131 -3.91 -10.34 17.68
CA LEU A 131 -3.82 -8.91 17.44
C LEU A 131 -4.19 -8.59 15.98
N PHE A 132 -4.93 -7.52 15.78
CA PHE A 132 -5.08 -6.85 14.50
C PHE A 132 -4.67 -5.39 14.66
N VAL A 133 -3.89 -4.87 13.71
CA VAL A 133 -3.47 -3.46 13.67
C VAL A 133 -3.77 -2.91 12.28
N GLY A 134 -4.55 -1.84 12.21
CA GLY A 134 -4.88 -1.20 10.95
C GLY A 134 -6.19 -0.43 10.97
N ARG A 135 -6.55 0.12 9.83
CA ARG A 135 -7.87 0.75 9.69
C ARG A 135 -8.98 -0.30 9.85
N LEU A 136 -9.95 -0.01 10.72
CA LEU A 136 -11.12 -0.86 10.91
C LEU A 136 -12.09 -0.68 9.74
N MET A 137 -11.82 -1.43 8.67
CA MET A 137 -12.55 -1.43 7.40
C MET A 137 -12.77 -2.87 6.96
N TRP A 138 -13.95 -3.22 6.50
CA TRP A 138 -14.31 -4.59 6.10
C TRP A 138 -13.37 -5.20 5.07
N TYR A 139 -12.87 -4.40 4.14
CA TYR A 139 -11.94 -4.86 3.11
C TYR A 139 -10.56 -5.31 3.64
N LYS A 140 -10.29 -5.10 4.93
CA LYS A 140 -9.08 -5.64 5.61
C LYS A 140 -9.26 -7.07 6.11
N GLY A 141 -10.35 -7.74 5.71
CA GLY A 141 -10.65 -9.12 6.06
C GLY A 141 -11.17 -9.31 7.49
N LEU A 142 -11.74 -8.26 8.11
CA LEU A 142 -12.26 -8.33 9.49
C LEU A 142 -13.38 -9.36 9.63
N HIS A 143 -14.21 -9.56 8.59
CA HIS A 143 -15.23 -10.60 8.58
C HIS A 143 -14.62 -12.01 8.67
N ILE A 144 -13.49 -12.27 8.00
CA ILE A 144 -12.76 -13.56 8.10
C ILE A 144 -12.30 -13.79 9.55
N ILE A 145 -11.77 -12.73 10.20
CA ILE A 145 -11.34 -12.80 11.60
C ILE A 145 -12.54 -13.12 12.51
N LEU A 146 -13.61 -12.36 12.43
CA LEU A 146 -14.75 -12.48 13.33
C LEU A 146 -15.45 -13.84 13.19
N ASP A 147 -15.66 -14.32 11.97
CA ASP A 147 -16.25 -15.64 11.72
C ASP A 147 -15.36 -16.79 12.22
N ALA A 148 -14.04 -16.67 12.05
CA ALA A 148 -13.10 -17.65 12.59
C ALA A 148 -13.09 -17.66 14.12
N LEU A 149 -13.13 -16.48 14.77
CA LEU A 149 -13.19 -16.35 16.22
C LEU A 149 -14.51 -16.90 16.79
N ARG A 150 -15.64 -16.70 16.10
CA ARG A 150 -16.89 -17.34 16.45
C ARG A 150 -16.77 -18.86 16.45
N ALA A 151 -16.23 -19.43 15.38
CA ALA A 151 -16.04 -20.88 15.27
C ALA A 151 -15.10 -21.42 16.36
N LEU A 152 -14.00 -20.72 16.67
CA LEU A 152 -13.10 -21.06 17.78
C LEU A 152 -13.83 -21.08 19.13
N ARG A 153 -14.69 -20.08 19.40
CA ARG A 153 -15.49 -20.01 20.61
C ARG A 153 -16.46 -21.20 20.70
N GLU A 154 -17.14 -21.53 19.61
CA GLU A 154 -18.06 -22.67 19.51
C GLU A 154 -17.31 -24.03 19.78
N GLN A 155 -16.04 -24.12 19.43
CA GLN A 155 -15.16 -25.25 19.74
C GLN A 155 -14.66 -25.25 21.21
N GLY A 156 -15.03 -24.25 22.01
CA GLY A 156 -14.60 -24.13 23.41
C GLY A 156 -13.16 -23.65 23.58
N GLN A 157 -12.48 -23.19 22.53
CA GLN A 157 -11.11 -22.68 22.60
C GLN A 157 -11.04 -21.35 23.37
N ALA A 158 -10.06 -21.24 24.27
CA ALA A 158 -9.75 -20.00 24.96
C ALA A 158 -8.87 -19.11 24.10
N PHE A 159 -9.21 -17.84 23.95
CA PHE A 159 -8.42 -16.81 23.28
C PHE A 159 -8.82 -15.42 23.75
N ARG A 160 -7.97 -14.45 23.45
CA ARG A 160 -8.27 -13.02 23.47
C ARG A 160 -7.91 -12.40 22.12
N MET A 161 -8.65 -11.39 21.73
CA MET A 161 -8.44 -10.63 20.49
C MET A 161 -8.40 -9.15 20.77
N VAL A 162 -7.42 -8.43 20.25
CA VAL A 162 -7.32 -6.98 20.36
C VAL A 162 -7.25 -6.37 18.97
N PHE A 163 -8.14 -5.40 18.74
CA PHE A 163 -8.16 -4.59 17.52
C PHE A 163 -7.59 -3.20 17.84
N ILE A 164 -6.48 -2.85 17.16
CA ILE A 164 -5.83 -1.56 17.28
C ILE A 164 -6.04 -0.77 15.99
N GLY A 165 -6.62 0.40 16.11
CA GLY A 165 -6.90 1.32 15.02
C GLY A 165 -8.30 1.90 15.08
N ALA A 166 -8.62 2.69 14.07
CA ALA A 166 -9.94 3.26 13.85
C ALA A 166 -10.29 3.15 12.35
N GLY A 167 -11.56 3.31 12.00
CA GLY A 167 -11.98 3.25 10.59
C GLY A 167 -13.45 3.53 10.40
N GLY A 168 -13.87 3.69 9.15
CA GLY A 168 -15.27 3.98 8.82
C GLY A 168 -16.25 2.90 9.26
N ASP A 169 -15.80 1.65 9.28
CA ASP A 169 -16.65 0.50 9.61
C ASP A 169 -16.53 0.06 11.08
N GLU A 170 -15.78 0.80 11.93
CA GLU A 170 -15.55 0.43 13.34
C GLU A 170 -16.84 0.17 14.10
N LYS A 171 -17.85 1.01 13.88
CA LYS A 171 -19.16 0.88 14.57
C LYS A 171 -19.85 -0.42 14.20
N GLU A 172 -19.80 -0.80 12.94
CA GLU A 172 -20.39 -2.04 12.44
C GLU A 172 -19.60 -3.26 12.92
N VAL A 173 -18.25 -3.19 12.93
CA VAL A 173 -17.39 -4.26 13.45
C VAL A 173 -17.67 -4.54 14.93
N ARG A 174 -17.86 -3.50 15.75
CA ARG A 174 -18.24 -3.65 17.17
C ARG A 174 -19.62 -4.29 17.34
N ALA A 175 -20.59 -3.88 16.54
CA ALA A 175 -21.93 -4.47 16.56
C ALA A 175 -21.91 -5.95 16.14
N GLU A 176 -21.05 -6.30 15.17
CA GLU A 176 -20.88 -7.70 14.77
C GLU A 176 -20.21 -8.54 15.87
N VAL A 177 -19.22 -8.00 16.59
CA VAL A 177 -18.62 -8.65 17.77
C VAL A 177 -19.68 -8.97 18.83
N GLU A 178 -20.64 -8.06 19.08
CA GLU A 178 -21.76 -8.28 20.02
C GLU A 178 -22.71 -9.36 19.49
N THR A 179 -23.09 -9.29 18.21
CA THR A 179 -23.97 -10.26 17.53
C THR A 179 -23.41 -11.67 17.62
N LEU A 180 -22.09 -11.82 17.41
CA LEU A 180 -21.37 -13.08 17.48
C LEU A 180 -21.04 -13.50 18.93
N ARG A 181 -21.46 -12.73 19.92
CA ARG A 181 -21.23 -12.94 21.36
C ARG A 181 -19.73 -13.07 21.72
N LEU A 182 -18.90 -12.21 21.12
CA LEU A 182 -17.45 -12.18 21.33
C LEU A 182 -16.98 -11.04 22.24
N SER A 183 -17.93 -10.27 22.84
CA SER A 183 -17.63 -9.06 23.62
C SER A 183 -16.79 -9.32 24.88
N ASP A 184 -16.83 -10.55 25.42
CA ASP A 184 -16.01 -10.99 26.55
C ASP A 184 -14.55 -11.30 26.18
N ARG A 185 -14.22 -11.35 24.89
CA ARG A 185 -12.92 -11.80 24.37
C ARG A 185 -12.25 -10.85 23.39
N CYS A 186 -13.02 -9.90 22.85
CA CYS A 186 -12.58 -8.94 21.86
C CYS A 186 -12.52 -7.53 22.42
N PHE A 187 -11.36 -6.88 22.32
CA PHE A 187 -11.10 -5.55 22.85
C PHE A 187 -10.69 -4.60 21.73
N PHE A 188 -11.02 -3.33 21.88
CA PHE A 188 -10.69 -2.27 20.94
C PHE A 188 -10.00 -1.13 21.67
N THR A 189 -8.79 -0.82 21.26
CA THR A 189 -7.99 0.25 21.89
C THR A 189 -8.21 1.62 21.27
N GLY A 190 -8.82 1.67 20.06
CA GLY A 190 -8.72 2.84 19.19
C GLY A 190 -7.33 2.95 18.54
N SER A 191 -7.03 4.10 17.94
CA SER A 191 -5.74 4.35 17.30
C SER A 191 -4.67 4.64 18.35
N ILE A 192 -3.52 3.96 18.24
CA ILE A 192 -2.35 4.19 19.09
C ILE A 192 -1.31 4.93 18.26
N ALA A 193 -1.00 6.18 18.64
CA ALA A 193 0.01 7.00 17.98
C ALA A 193 1.43 6.77 18.54
N ASP A 194 1.53 6.39 19.81
CA ASP A 194 2.81 6.11 20.45
C ASP A 194 3.36 4.76 19.98
N ARG A 195 4.51 4.80 19.33
CA ARG A 195 5.15 3.64 18.72
C ARG A 195 5.62 2.61 19.72
N GLU A 196 6.08 3.04 20.90
CA GLU A 196 6.55 2.09 21.95
C GLU A 196 5.36 1.32 22.54
N THR A 197 4.22 1.99 22.75
CA THR A 197 2.98 1.36 23.15
C THR A 197 2.50 0.35 22.10
N LEU A 198 2.56 0.70 20.80
CA LEU A 198 2.19 -0.22 19.73
C LEU A 198 3.15 -1.44 19.68
N ARG A 199 4.47 -1.23 19.85
CA ARG A 199 5.44 -2.31 19.95
C ARG A 199 5.17 -3.22 21.13
N ALA A 200 4.71 -2.66 22.26
CA ALA A 200 4.36 -3.45 23.43
C ALA A 200 3.18 -4.41 23.14
N TRP A 201 2.19 -3.95 22.39
CA TRP A 201 1.09 -4.80 21.92
C TRP A 201 1.57 -5.92 21.00
N TYR A 202 2.41 -5.62 19.98
CA TYR A 202 3.02 -6.66 19.15
C TYR A 202 3.88 -7.63 19.97
N SER A 203 4.63 -7.12 20.96
CA SER A 203 5.46 -7.97 21.83
C SER A 203 4.65 -8.87 22.76
N ARG A 204 3.42 -8.45 23.14
CA ARG A 204 2.50 -9.25 23.99
C ARG A 204 1.74 -10.30 23.20
N ALA A 205 1.41 -10.00 21.93
CA ALA A 205 0.60 -10.87 21.11
C ALA A 205 1.31 -12.18 20.74
N ASP A 206 0.55 -13.26 20.69
CA ASP A 206 1.02 -14.56 20.22
C ASP A 206 0.92 -14.67 18.69
N LEU A 207 -0.10 -14.02 18.08
CA LEU A 207 -0.31 -14.00 16.64
C LEU A 207 -0.85 -12.61 16.19
N PHE A 208 -0.34 -12.17 15.06
CA PHE A 208 -0.90 -11.02 14.32
C PHE A 208 -1.78 -11.53 13.18
N LEU A 209 -3.08 -11.23 13.22
CA LEU A 209 -4.05 -11.66 12.21
C LEU A 209 -4.27 -10.54 11.18
N PHE A 210 -3.87 -10.79 9.94
CA PHE A 210 -3.99 -9.79 8.89
C PHE A 210 -4.43 -10.41 7.53
N PRO A 211 -5.69 -10.91 7.46
CA PRO A 211 -6.21 -11.54 6.26
C PRO A 211 -6.69 -10.50 5.24
N SER A 212 -5.78 -9.60 4.83
CA SER A 212 -6.03 -8.55 3.85
C SER A 212 -5.41 -8.88 2.50
N THR A 213 -6.18 -8.79 1.43
CA THR A 213 -5.73 -8.89 0.03
C THR A 213 -5.56 -7.51 -0.62
N PHE A 214 -5.96 -6.47 0.08
CA PHE A 214 -5.95 -5.09 -0.42
C PHE A 214 -4.56 -4.45 -0.38
N ASP A 215 -3.76 -4.75 0.65
CA ASP A 215 -2.50 -4.08 0.90
C ASP A 215 -1.44 -4.38 -0.18
N THR A 216 -0.60 -3.40 -0.45
CA THR A 216 0.47 -3.50 -1.46
C THR A 216 1.81 -3.95 -0.88
N ASN A 217 2.08 -3.69 0.41
CA ASN A 217 3.37 -4.05 1.03
C ASN A 217 3.23 -4.63 2.45
N GLY A 218 2.09 -4.39 3.13
CA GLY A 218 1.85 -4.94 4.47
C GLY A 218 2.87 -4.45 5.50
N LEU A 219 3.11 -3.14 5.63
CA LEU A 219 4.07 -2.59 6.62
C LEU A 219 3.80 -3.09 8.03
N VAL A 220 2.54 -3.24 8.42
CA VAL A 220 2.13 -3.78 9.74
C VAL A 220 2.63 -5.21 9.98
N VAL A 221 2.84 -6.02 8.90
CA VAL A 221 3.45 -7.35 8.99
C VAL A 221 4.93 -7.26 9.36
N ARG A 222 5.64 -6.26 8.81
CA ARG A 222 7.04 -6.01 9.17
C ARG A 222 7.18 -5.42 10.57
N GLU A 223 6.22 -4.61 11.01
CA GLU A 223 6.15 -4.11 12.40
C GLU A 223 5.92 -5.27 13.40
N ALA A 224 4.99 -6.17 13.08
CA ALA A 224 4.78 -7.39 13.87
C ALA A 224 6.04 -8.25 13.91
N ALA A 225 6.67 -8.47 12.75
CA ALA A 225 7.93 -9.22 12.65
C ALA A 225 9.06 -8.56 13.46
N ALA A 226 9.20 -7.23 13.44
CA ALA A 226 10.18 -6.51 14.25
C ALA A 226 10.07 -6.82 15.73
N SER A 227 8.87 -7.07 16.23
CA SER A 227 8.59 -7.42 17.64
C SER A 227 8.51 -8.93 17.90
N GLY A 228 8.82 -9.78 16.91
CA GLY A 228 8.75 -11.23 17.02
C GLY A 228 7.32 -11.78 17.17
N CYS A 229 6.33 -11.07 16.64
CA CYS A 229 4.95 -11.52 16.56
C CYS A 229 4.71 -12.14 15.16
N PRO A 230 4.46 -13.44 15.05
CA PRO A 230 4.23 -14.08 13.76
C PRO A 230 2.87 -13.71 13.20
N SER A 231 2.82 -13.46 11.89
CA SER A 231 1.60 -13.07 11.19
C SER A 231 0.87 -14.26 10.58
N VAL A 232 -0.46 -14.21 10.57
CA VAL A 232 -1.34 -15.10 9.80
C VAL A 232 -1.91 -14.31 8.63
N LEU A 233 -1.59 -14.72 7.40
CA LEU A 233 -1.81 -13.97 6.17
C LEU A 233 -2.50 -14.84 5.11
N ILE A 234 -3.19 -14.21 4.17
CA ILE A 234 -3.75 -14.90 3.01
C ILE A 234 -2.61 -15.27 2.04
N ALA A 235 -2.54 -16.55 1.66
CA ALA A 235 -1.60 -17.04 0.68
C ALA A 235 -1.73 -16.29 -0.65
N GLY A 236 -0.61 -15.87 -1.24
CA GLY A 236 -0.59 -15.12 -2.50
C GLY A 236 -0.94 -13.64 -2.38
N SER A 237 -1.28 -13.12 -1.19
CA SER A 237 -1.45 -11.68 -0.99
C SER A 237 -0.10 -10.94 -1.01
N CYS A 238 -0.11 -9.64 -1.37
CA CYS A 238 1.10 -8.81 -1.30
C CYS A 238 1.69 -8.75 0.12
N ALA A 239 0.84 -8.80 1.14
CA ALA A 239 1.27 -8.81 2.55
C ALA A 239 2.00 -10.10 2.94
N ALA A 240 1.79 -11.19 2.21
CA ALA A 240 2.42 -12.49 2.43
C ALA A 240 3.72 -12.70 1.63
N GLU A 241 4.14 -11.71 0.84
CA GLU A 241 5.41 -11.83 0.10
C GLU A 241 6.59 -12.00 1.06
N GLY A 242 7.47 -12.97 0.75
CA GLY A 242 8.58 -13.37 1.62
C GLY A 242 8.21 -14.30 2.77
N VAL A 243 6.92 -14.59 2.97
CA VAL A 243 6.44 -15.50 4.01
C VAL A 243 6.41 -16.95 3.51
N THR A 244 7.01 -17.84 4.29
CA THR A 244 6.93 -19.30 4.13
C THR A 244 6.13 -19.88 5.28
N ASP A 245 5.06 -20.61 4.98
CA ASP A 245 4.15 -21.18 5.98
C ASP A 245 4.87 -22.03 7.01
N GLY A 246 4.61 -21.78 8.30
CA GLY A 246 5.22 -22.47 9.43
C GLY A 246 6.70 -22.15 9.69
N ARG A 247 7.36 -21.34 8.86
CA ARG A 247 8.74 -20.92 9.02
C ARG A 247 8.87 -19.52 9.65
N ASN A 248 8.37 -18.49 8.96
CA ASN A 248 8.46 -17.08 9.35
C ASN A 248 7.11 -16.36 9.34
N GLY A 249 6.02 -17.11 9.26
CA GLY A 249 4.65 -16.69 9.31
C GLY A 249 3.73 -17.87 9.00
N PHE A 250 2.44 -17.61 8.96
CA PHE A 250 1.43 -18.63 8.67
C PHE A 250 0.55 -18.18 7.52
N LEU A 251 0.22 -19.11 6.64
CA LEU A 251 -0.59 -18.85 5.47
C LEU A 251 -1.93 -19.58 5.57
N ILE A 252 -2.98 -18.90 5.10
CA ILE A 252 -4.35 -19.40 5.03
C ILE A 252 -4.93 -19.12 3.65
N GLU A 253 -6.02 -19.79 3.31
CA GLU A 253 -6.91 -19.39 2.21
C GLU A 253 -7.76 -18.17 2.63
N GLU A 254 -8.33 -17.45 1.65
CA GLU A 254 -9.17 -16.26 1.90
C GLU A 254 -10.56 -16.66 2.44
N ASN A 255 -10.61 -17.36 3.57
CA ASN A 255 -11.85 -17.73 4.23
C ASN A 255 -11.67 -18.00 5.73
N ALA A 256 -12.78 -17.91 6.47
CA ALA A 256 -12.81 -18.09 7.92
C ALA A 256 -12.53 -19.53 8.36
N VAL A 257 -12.87 -20.53 7.52
CA VAL A 257 -12.65 -21.94 7.84
C VAL A 257 -11.15 -22.26 7.90
N SER A 258 -10.41 -21.79 6.91
CA SER A 258 -8.95 -21.95 6.88
C SER A 258 -8.29 -21.22 8.06
N LEU A 259 -8.73 -19.99 8.38
CA LEU A 259 -8.23 -19.25 9.55
C LEU A 259 -8.55 -19.99 10.85
N CYS A 260 -9.77 -20.44 11.06
CA CYS A 260 -10.18 -21.18 12.26
C CYS A 260 -9.33 -22.46 12.45
N ALA A 261 -9.19 -23.25 11.38
CA ALA A 261 -8.36 -24.47 11.43
C ALA A 261 -6.89 -24.18 11.79
N LYS A 262 -6.31 -23.14 11.21
CA LYS A 262 -4.94 -22.69 11.52
C LYS A 262 -4.83 -22.25 12.98
N LEU A 263 -5.76 -21.42 13.49
CA LEU A 263 -5.75 -20.94 14.86
C LEU A 263 -5.94 -22.10 15.87
N THR A 264 -6.82 -23.06 15.58
CA THR A 264 -7.02 -24.25 16.42
C THR A 264 -5.73 -25.04 16.58
N ALA A 265 -5.01 -25.29 15.47
CA ALA A 265 -3.72 -26.00 15.50
C ALA A 265 -2.65 -25.21 16.29
N LEU A 266 -2.57 -23.89 16.08
CA LEU A 266 -1.57 -23.04 16.73
C LEU A 266 -1.85 -22.82 18.22
N CYS A 267 -3.10 -22.78 18.66
CA CYS A 267 -3.45 -22.71 20.09
C CYS A 267 -2.92 -23.93 20.87
N ALA A 268 -2.78 -25.08 20.21
CA ALA A 268 -2.21 -26.29 20.80
C ALA A 268 -0.67 -26.30 20.84
N ASP A 269 0.00 -25.45 20.04
CA ASP A 269 1.47 -25.41 19.93
C ASP A 269 1.99 -23.95 20.00
N ARG A 270 2.01 -23.38 21.19
CA ARG A 270 2.51 -22.03 21.44
C ARG A 270 4.01 -21.87 21.20
N GLU A 271 4.77 -22.95 21.33
CA GLU A 271 6.21 -22.93 21.07
C GLU A 271 6.47 -22.73 19.55
N ALA A 272 5.64 -23.34 18.68
CA ALA A 272 5.70 -23.09 17.26
C ALA A 272 5.44 -21.61 16.94
N MET A 273 4.44 -20.97 17.55
CA MET A 273 4.19 -19.54 17.35
C MET A 273 5.43 -18.70 17.72
N ARG A 274 6.04 -18.95 18.88
CA ARG A 274 7.23 -18.22 19.31
C ARG A 274 8.41 -18.41 18.36
N ARG A 275 8.70 -19.65 17.98
CA ARG A 275 9.78 -19.98 17.03
C ARG A 275 9.60 -19.31 15.67
N VAL A 276 8.37 -19.34 15.14
CA VAL A 276 8.01 -18.68 13.87
C VAL A 276 8.16 -17.16 13.99
N GLY A 277 7.77 -16.56 15.11
CA GLY A 277 7.96 -15.13 15.38
C GLY A 277 9.44 -14.72 15.43
N GLU A 278 10.30 -15.52 16.03
CA GLU A 278 11.75 -15.30 16.03
C GLU A 278 12.35 -15.38 14.60
N ASN A 279 11.85 -16.30 13.80
CA ASN A 279 12.24 -16.39 12.39
C ASN A 279 11.72 -15.17 11.59
N ALA A 280 10.47 -14.75 11.82
CA ALA A 280 9.92 -13.55 11.20
C ALA A 280 10.79 -12.31 11.49
N MET A 281 11.22 -12.14 12.74
CA MET A 281 12.10 -11.05 13.15
C MET A 281 13.45 -11.06 12.43
N ARG A 282 13.97 -12.23 12.08
CA ARG A 282 15.25 -12.34 11.36
C ARG A 282 15.10 -12.18 9.86
N GLU A 283 14.00 -12.64 9.27
CA GLU A 283 13.85 -12.84 7.83
C GLU A 283 12.95 -11.80 7.16
N LEU A 284 11.96 -11.25 7.86
CA LEU A 284 10.98 -10.32 7.30
C LEU A 284 11.21 -8.86 7.72
N TYR A 285 11.95 -8.64 8.80
CA TYR A 285 12.26 -7.28 9.25
C TYR A 285 13.14 -6.56 8.23
N LEU A 286 12.76 -5.35 7.90
CA LEU A 286 13.53 -4.41 7.09
C LEU A 286 13.40 -3.02 7.70
N SER A 287 14.53 -2.43 8.11
CA SER A 287 14.54 -1.04 8.59
C SER A 287 14.42 -0.05 7.43
N TRP A 288 13.96 1.17 7.73
CA TRP A 288 14.05 2.25 6.73
C TRP A 288 15.48 2.58 6.34
N GLU A 289 16.43 2.45 7.27
CA GLU A 289 17.85 2.64 6.99
C GLU A 289 18.35 1.67 5.90
N ASP A 290 18.05 0.37 6.04
CA ASP A 290 18.41 -0.64 5.05
C ASP A 290 17.67 -0.44 3.72
N ALA A 291 16.38 -0.07 3.77
CA ALA A 291 15.60 0.19 2.58
C ALA A 291 16.13 1.40 1.79
N VAL A 292 16.49 2.48 2.48
CA VAL A 292 17.09 3.67 1.87
C VAL A 292 18.50 3.39 1.36
N ALA A 293 19.30 2.59 2.06
CA ALA A 293 20.60 2.17 1.57
C ALA A 293 20.49 1.42 0.23
N ARG A 294 19.56 0.46 0.12
CA ARG A 294 19.27 -0.24 -1.16
C ARG A 294 18.80 0.72 -2.26
N ALA A 295 17.95 1.68 -1.91
CA ALA A 295 17.49 2.70 -2.86
C ALA A 295 18.66 3.57 -3.35
N ASN A 296 19.58 3.94 -2.46
CA ASN A 296 20.76 4.74 -2.81
C ASN A 296 21.72 3.97 -3.73
N GLU A 297 21.97 2.69 -3.46
CA GLU A 297 22.74 1.83 -4.38
C GLU A 297 22.07 1.76 -5.77
N ARG A 298 20.73 1.65 -5.80
CA ARG A 298 20.00 1.59 -7.06
C ARG A 298 20.03 2.93 -7.81
N TYR A 299 20.03 4.07 -7.13
CA TYR A 299 20.20 5.38 -7.78
C TYR A 299 21.53 5.49 -8.52
N ALA A 300 22.62 4.96 -7.96
CA ALA A 300 23.91 4.94 -8.63
C ALA A 300 23.83 4.16 -9.96
N VAL A 301 23.12 3.02 -9.97
CA VAL A 301 22.90 2.23 -11.20
C VAL A 301 22.04 3.00 -12.21
N VAL A 302 20.99 3.69 -11.75
CA VAL A 302 20.12 4.51 -12.61
C VAL A 302 20.92 5.63 -13.28
N LEU A 303 21.74 6.35 -12.52
CA LEU A 303 22.58 7.43 -13.03
C LEU A 303 23.61 6.92 -14.05
N ASP A 304 24.27 5.78 -13.79
CA ASP A 304 25.20 5.17 -14.75
C ASP A 304 24.50 4.79 -16.06
N ARG A 305 23.33 4.15 -15.97
CA ARG A 305 22.52 3.77 -17.14
C ARG A 305 22.06 4.98 -17.93
N TYR A 306 21.63 6.04 -17.26
CA TYR A 306 21.20 7.28 -17.90
C TYR A 306 22.36 7.94 -18.66
N ARG A 307 23.50 8.15 -18.00
CA ARG A 307 24.71 8.75 -18.57
C ARG A 307 25.28 7.94 -19.72
N SER A 308 25.13 6.61 -19.71
CA SER A 308 25.55 5.71 -20.79
C SER A 308 24.50 5.53 -21.89
N GLY A 309 23.39 6.27 -21.87
CA GLY A 309 22.37 6.24 -22.92
C GLY A 309 21.59 4.93 -23.02
N LYS A 310 21.49 4.16 -21.92
CA LYS A 310 20.82 2.85 -21.88
C LYS A 310 19.30 2.96 -21.69
N TYR A 311 18.78 4.15 -21.41
CA TYR A 311 17.33 4.37 -21.34
C TYR A 311 16.82 4.90 -22.69
N PRO A 312 15.57 4.58 -23.06
CA PRO A 312 14.94 5.12 -24.25
C PRO A 312 14.80 6.65 -24.13
N LYS A 313 14.88 7.33 -25.27
CA LYS A 313 14.51 8.76 -25.32
C LYS A 313 13.01 8.88 -25.21
N HIS A 314 12.55 9.72 -24.29
CA HIS A 314 11.13 10.02 -24.13
C HIS A 314 10.72 11.24 -24.94
N GLU A 315 9.46 11.26 -25.37
CA GLU A 315 8.86 12.44 -25.99
C GLU A 315 8.73 13.58 -24.97
N ARG A 316 8.60 14.81 -25.46
CA ARG A 316 8.40 15.95 -24.57
C ARG A 316 7.09 15.81 -23.83
N PHE A 317 7.11 16.06 -22.53
CA PHE A 317 5.94 15.99 -21.67
C PHE A 317 4.82 16.91 -22.13
N SER A 318 5.15 18.12 -22.62
CA SER A 318 4.17 19.08 -23.15
C SER A 318 3.27 18.44 -24.21
N ASP A 319 3.84 17.71 -25.16
CA ASP A 319 3.07 17.10 -26.26
C ASP A 319 2.19 15.94 -25.74
N GLU A 320 2.71 15.06 -24.89
CA GLU A 320 1.94 13.99 -24.29
C GLU A 320 0.86 14.50 -23.33
N PHE A 321 1.16 15.53 -22.53
CA PHE A 321 0.19 16.13 -21.61
C PHE A 321 -1.04 16.65 -22.37
N PHE A 322 -0.83 17.38 -23.44
CA PHE A 322 -1.94 17.91 -24.25
C PHE A 322 -2.72 16.80 -24.94
N ASN A 323 -2.05 15.76 -25.44
CA ASN A 323 -2.73 14.60 -26.02
C ASN A 323 -3.60 13.88 -24.99
N THR A 324 -3.06 13.61 -23.79
CA THR A 324 -3.79 12.95 -22.69
C THR A 324 -4.99 13.78 -22.21
N GLN A 325 -4.83 15.12 -22.13
CA GLN A 325 -5.94 15.99 -21.78
C GLN A 325 -7.02 15.99 -22.86
N GLY A 326 -6.62 15.97 -24.13
CA GLY A 326 -7.53 15.83 -25.27
C GLY A 326 -8.36 14.55 -25.19
N ASP A 327 -7.71 13.40 -24.91
CA ASP A 327 -8.38 12.10 -24.75
C ASP A 327 -9.37 12.10 -23.56
N LEU A 328 -8.98 12.72 -22.45
CA LEU A 328 -9.85 12.85 -21.28
C LEU A 328 -11.08 13.72 -21.58
N MET A 329 -10.90 14.86 -22.26
CA MET A 329 -12.00 15.73 -22.68
C MET A 329 -12.92 15.04 -23.68
N GLU A 330 -12.38 14.25 -24.61
CA GLU A 330 -13.19 13.46 -25.54
C GLU A 330 -14.00 12.40 -24.80
N ALA A 331 -13.39 11.70 -23.80
CA ALA A 331 -14.11 10.75 -22.97
C ALA A 331 -15.22 11.42 -22.15
N MET A 332 -14.96 12.60 -21.58
CA MET A 332 -15.99 13.40 -20.88
C MET A 332 -17.12 13.83 -21.82
N SER A 333 -16.78 14.26 -23.04
CA SER A 333 -17.77 14.63 -24.07
C SER A 333 -18.69 13.46 -24.41
N ARG A 334 -18.13 12.28 -24.65
CA ARG A 334 -18.91 11.05 -24.92
C ARG A 334 -19.84 10.68 -23.75
N VAL A 335 -19.38 10.86 -22.52
CA VAL A 335 -20.22 10.63 -21.31
C VAL A 335 -21.34 11.65 -21.22
N ALA A 336 -21.09 12.92 -21.52
CA ALA A 336 -22.10 13.97 -21.54
C ALA A 336 -23.15 13.74 -22.64
N GLU A 337 -22.73 13.33 -23.83
CA GLU A 337 -23.62 12.97 -24.94
C GLU A 337 -24.52 11.76 -24.57
N MET A 338 -23.97 10.72 -23.94
CA MET A 338 -24.76 9.57 -23.48
C MET A 338 -25.80 9.93 -22.40
N ARG A 339 -25.58 11.01 -21.66
CA ARG A 339 -26.52 11.51 -20.63
C ARG A 339 -27.53 12.51 -21.19
N GLY A 340 -27.49 12.84 -22.48
CA GLY A 340 -28.36 13.84 -23.08
C GLY A 340 -28.06 15.28 -22.63
N GLU A 341 -26.93 15.54 -22.00
CA GLU A 341 -26.46 16.87 -21.62
C GLU A 341 -25.87 17.55 -22.83
N THR A 342 -26.36 18.75 -23.14
CA THR A 342 -26.12 19.49 -24.36
C THR A 342 -24.64 19.64 -24.75
N GLY A 343 -24.26 19.11 -25.91
CA GLY A 343 -22.89 19.13 -26.46
C GLY A 343 -22.35 20.56 -26.80
N ARG A 344 -23.03 21.62 -26.35
CA ARG A 344 -22.57 23.00 -26.50
C ARG A 344 -21.46 23.33 -25.49
N LEU A 345 -21.65 23.01 -24.23
CA LEU A 345 -20.67 23.28 -23.18
C LEU A 345 -19.34 22.51 -23.40
N CYS A 346 -19.44 21.28 -23.91
CA CYS A 346 -18.25 20.47 -24.20
C CYS A 346 -17.49 21.01 -25.42
N ARG A 347 -18.15 21.60 -26.41
CA ARG A 347 -17.50 22.28 -27.53
C ARG A 347 -16.80 23.56 -27.10
N GLU A 348 -17.44 24.41 -26.33
CA GLU A 348 -16.85 25.65 -25.80
C GLU A 348 -15.62 25.40 -24.92
N LEU A 349 -15.66 24.34 -24.07
CA LEU A 349 -14.51 23.92 -23.27
C LEU A 349 -13.37 23.40 -24.14
N ARG A 350 -13.65 22.65 -25.19
CA ARG A 350 -12.65 22.14 -26.14
C ARG A 350 -11.96 23.25 -26.92
N GLU A 351 -12.72 24.17 -27.44
CA GLU A 351 -12.20 25.33 -28.16
C GLU A 351 -11.31 26.21 -27.27
N GLY A 352 -11.72 26.50 -26.02
CA GLY A 352 -10.93 27.26 -25.06
C GLY A 352 -9.65 26.50 -24.60
N PHE A 353 -9.67 25.18 -24.58
CA PHE A 353 -8.50 24.38 -24.26
C PHE A 353 -7.49 24.35 -25.41
N ASP A 354 -7.96 24.23 -26.66
CA ASP A 354 -7.10 24.26 -27.85
C ASP A 354 -6.41 25.63 -27.99
N GLU A 355 -7.12 26.73 -27.73
CA GLU A 355 -6.55 28.07 -27.67
C GLU A 355 -5.49 28.24 -26.57
N ALA A 356 -5.76 27.72 -25.36
CA ALA A 356 -4.80 27.75 -24.27
C ALA A 356 -3.54 26.91 -24.55
N ARG A 357 -3.69 25.77 -25.22
CA ARG A 357 -2.59 24.92 -25.71
C ARG A 357 -1.68 25.68 -26.68
N GLU A 358 -2.25 26.34 -27.64
CA GLU A 358 -1.50 27.09 -28.66
C GLU A 358 -0.76 28.28 -28.04
N ALA A 359 -1.43 29.02 -27.16
CA ALA A 359 -0.83 30.16 -26.45
C ALA A 359 0.33 29.72 -25.52
N LEU A 360 0.20 28.56 -24.87
CA LEU A 360 1.26 28.00 -24.02
C LEU A 360 2.45 27.49 -24.86
N ARG A 361 2.16 26.86 -26.00
CA ARG A 361 3.19 26.42 -26.96
C ARG A 361 4.00 27.58 -27.51
N GLU A 362 3.35 28.66 -27.94
CA GLU A 362 4.00 29.88 -28.38
C GLU A 362 4.85 30.56 -27.28
N LYS A 363 4.37 30.50 -26.03
CA LYS A 363 5.09 31.06 -24.90
C LYS A 363 6.33 30.24 -24.54
N LEU A 364 6.23 28.92 -24.58
CA LEU A 364 7.37 28.02 -24.36
C LEU A 364 8.41 28.10 -25.48
N GLU A 365 8.00 28.33 -26.74
CA GLU A 365 8.91 28.52 -27.87
C GLU A 365 9.64 29.88 -27.85
N LYS A 366 9.08 30.90 -27.19
CA LYS A 366 9.68 32.24 -27.05
C LYS A 366 10.60 32.39 -25.81
N GLU A 367 10.43 31.57 -24.79
CA GLU A 367 11.20 31.61 -23.56
C GLU A 367 12.39 30.61 -23.54
N TRP A 368 12.55 29.83 -24.63
CA TRP A 368 13.63 28.85 -24.83
C TRP A 368 14.43 29.17 -26.11
#